data_07e9c8963986bfdce8f63e7b4c2c2639
#
_entry.id   07e9c8963986bfdce8f63e7b4c2c2639
#
_cell.length_a   1.000
_cell.length_b   1.000
_cell.length_c   1.000
_cell.angle_alpha   90.00
_cell.angle_beta   90.00
_cell.angle_gamma   90.00
#
_symmetry.space_group_name_H-M   'P 1'
#
loop_
_entity.id
_entity.type
_entity.pdbx_description
1 polymer ?
#
loop_
_entity_poly.entity_id
_entity_poly.type
_entity_poly.pdbx_seq_one_letter_code
_entity_poly.pdbx_strand_id
1 'polypeptide(L)'
;MSRLHLHPENHRVDRVGWLRAAVLGANDGIISTASLIVGVAAASTKPGEILITAVAGLVAGAMAIAAGEYVSVSSQSDTEKADLDRERKELSANVPFEREELAQIYVKRGVELTLARQVADQLMAKDALAAHAHDELGISGITTARPVQAAVTSAITFAVGAAMPLLMVLVAPADKLVPIVTAASLGFLALLGAVGARAGGAEIWKATARVTFWGALAMAATAGIGKLFGTVG
;
A
#
# COMPACT_ATOMS: atom_id res chain seq x y z
N MET A 1 26.62 -30.75 24.05
CA MET A 1 25.34 -30.31 23.46
C MET A 1 25.49 -28.84 23.11
N SER A 2 25.74 -28.55 21.82
CA SER A 2 25.88 -27.18 21.34
C SER A 2 24.48 -26.55 21.31
N ARG A 3 24.27 -25.47 22.11
CA ARG A 3 23.05 -24.66 22.02
C ARG A 3 23.13 -23.92 20.72
N LEU A 4 22.31 -24.32 19.73
CA LEU A 4 22.03 -23.50 18.56
C LEU A 4 21.52 -22.14 19.05
N HIS A 5 22.34 -21.11 18.94
CA HIS A 5 21.89 -19.75 19.07
C HIS A 5 20.98 -19.44 17.89
N LEU A 6 19.68 -19.57 18.10
CA LEU A 6 18.69 -19.03 17.17
C LEU A 6 18.88 -17.51 17.15
N HIS A 7 19.44 -16.99 16.07
CA HIS A 7 19.40 -15.55 15.83
C HIS A 7 17.93 -15.15 15.67
N PRO A 8 17.39 -14.26 16.51
CA PRO A 8 16.05 -13.71 16.29
C PRO A 8 16.13 -12.79 15.05
N GLU A 9 15.86 -13.33 13.89
CA GLU A 9 15.76 -12.56 12.66
C GLU A 9 14.42 -11.82 12.67
N ASN A 10 14.45 -10.52 12.94
CA ASN A 10 13.29 -9.64 12.80
C ASN A 10 13.08 -9.34 11.31
N HIS A 11 12.37 -10.21 10.61
CA HIS A 11 11.96 -9.96 9.24
C HIS A 11 10.94 -8.81 9.20
N ARG A 12 11.17 -7.86 8.28
CA ARG A 12 10.31 -6.67 8.13
C ARG A 12 9.01 -6.99 7.38
N VAL A 13 8.84 -8.23 6.96
CA VAL A 13 7.70 -8.72 6.17
C VAL A 13 6.36 -8.46 6.87
N ASP A 14 6.31 -8.57 8.21
CA ASP A 14 5.10 -8.33 9.02
C ASP A 14 4.57 -6.89 8.91
N ARG A 15 5.41 -5.95 8.45
CA ARG A 15 5.08 -4.53 8.33
C ARG A 15 4.65 -4.13 6.92
N VAL A 16 4.78 -5.03 5.93
CA VAL A 16 4.60 -4.68 4.51
C VAL A 16 3.18 -4.18 4.21
N GLY A 17 2.16 -4.78 4.78
CA GLY A 17 0.77 -4.43 4.50
C GLY A 17 0.41 -2.99 4.89
N TRP A 18 0.55 -2.66 6.18
CA TRP A 18 0.19 -1.32 6.67
C TRP A 18 1.18 -0.23 6.22
N LEU A 19 2.49 -0.56 6.10
CA LEU A 19 3.50 0.38 5.61
C LEU A 19 3.24 0.76 4.15
N ARG A 20 2.85 -0.22 3.32
CA ARG A 20 2.44 0.04 1.94
C ARG A 20 1.25 0.99 1.88
N ALA A 21 0.20 0.71 2.67
CA ALA A 21 -0.98 1.56 2.73
C ALA A 21 -0.64 2.99 3.21
N ALA A 22 0.23 3.11 4.22
CA ALA A 22 0.66 4.40 4.75
C ALA A 22 1.49 5.21 3.73
N VAL A 23 2.46 4.57 3.08
CA VAL A 23 3.30 5.25 2.07
C VAL A 23 2.47 5.63 0.84
N LEU A 24 1.57 4.73 0.39
CA LEU A 24 0.67 5.01 -0.72
C LEU A 24 -0.26 6.18 -0.40
N GLY A 25 -0.92 6.17 0.76
CA GLY A 25 -1.81 7.24 1.17
C GLY A 25 -1.10 8.59 1.27
N ALA A 26 0.04 8.66 1.96
CA ALA A 26 0.80 9.91 2.10
C ALA A 26 1.30 10.44 0.76
N ASN A 27 1.84 9.57 -0.10
CA ASN A 27 2.31 9.93 -1.42
C ASN A 27 1.18 10.49 -2.30
N ASP A 28 0.04 9.79 -2.32
CA ASP A 28 -1.13 10.21 -3.10
C ASP A 28 -1.72 11.52 -2.55
N GLY A 29 -1.78 11.68 -1.24
CA GLY A 29 -2.22 12.93 -0.60
C GLY A 29 -1.37 14.13 -0.99
N ILE A 30 -0.04 14.01 -1.02
CA ILE A 30 0.84 15.09 -1.45
C ILE A 30 0.65 15.37 -2.95
N ILE A 31 0.73 14.35 -3.78
CA ILE A 31 0.71 14.50 -5.25
C ILE A 31 -0.64 15.05 -5.71
N SER A 32 -1.75 14.43 -5.31
CA SER A 32 -3.09 14.80 -5.77
C SER A 32 -3.47 16.21 -5.32
N THR A 33 -3.24 16.53 -4.05
CA THR A 33 -3.58 17.87 -3.51
C THR A 33 -2.68 18.96 -4.07
N ALA A 34 -1.36 18.72 -4.17
CA ALA A 34 -0.44 19.68 -4.79
C ALA A 34 -0.77 19.90 -6.26
N SER A 35 -1.05 18.83 -7.00
CA SER A 35 -1.42 18.91 -8.41
C SER A 35 -2.71 19.69 -8.61
N LEU A 36 -3.73 19.44 -7.76
CA LEU A 36 -4.98 20.17 -7.80
C LEU A 36 -4.79 21.67 -7.49
N ILE A 37 -4.02 22.01 -6.46
CA ILE A 37 -3.68 23.39 -6.11
C ILE A 37 -2.95 24.08 -7.26
N VAL A 38 -1.92 23.45 -7.82
CA VAL A 38 -1.12 24.00 -8.93
C VAL A 38 -1.96 24.17 -10.18
N GLY A 39 -2.82 23.20 -10.49
CA GLY A 39 -3.74 23.26 -11.65
C GLY A 39 -4.74 24.41 -11.54
N VAL A 40 -5.40 24.53 -10.39
CA VAL A 40 -6.39 25.61 -10.15
C VAL A 40 -5.70 26.98 -10.07
N ALA A 41 -4.53 27.08 -9.40
CA ALA A 41 -3.79 28.34 -9.33
C ALA A 41 -3.23 28.78 -10.69
N ALA A 42 -3.02 27.86 -11.63
CA ALA A 42 -2.65 28.18 -12.99
C ALA A 42 -3.83 28.68 -13.84
N ALA A 43 -5.05 28.34 -13.46
CA ALA A 43 -6.31 28.75 -14.16
C ALA A 43 -6.96 29.96 -13.50
N SER A 44 -6.86 30.12 -12.18
CA SER A 44 -7.50 31.21 -11.40
C SER A 44 -6.55 31.75 -10.34
N THR A 45 -6.62 33.06 -10.12
CA THR A 45 -5.80 33.76 -9.10
C THR A 45 -6.55 34.05 -7.80
N LYS A 46 -7.80 33.59 -7.66
CA LYS A 46 -8.62 33.83 -6.47
C LYS A 46 -8.26 32.89 -5.32
N PRO A 47 -7.62 33.38 -4.23
CA PRO A 47 -7.14 32.50 -3.15
C PRO A 47 -8.24 31.65 -2.49
N GLY A 48 -9.45 32.20 -2.37
CA GLY A 48 -10.58 31.48 -1.78
C GLY A 48 -11.03 30.26 -2.60
N GLU A 49 -11.00 30.36 -3.92
CA GLU A 49 -11.34 29.22 -4.83
C GLU A 49 -10.29 28.11 -4.74
N ILE A 50 -9.01 28.49 -4.67
CA ILE A 50 -7.90 27.56 -4.51
C ILE A 50 -8.00 26.83 -3.18
N LEU A 51 -8.26 27.54 -2.08
CA LEU A 51 -8.39 26.96 -0.75
C LEU A 51 -9.58 25.98 -0.66
N ILE A 52 -10.76 26.40 -1.12
CA ILE A 52 -11.97 25.55 -1.11
C ILE A 52 -11.72 24.30 -1.94
N THR A 53 -11.15 24.43 -3.12
CA THR A 53 -10.83 23.29 -3.99
C THR A 53 -9.83 22.34 -3.34
N ALA A 54 -8.79 22.87 -2.68
CA ALA A 54 -7.80 22.06 -1.99
C ALA A 54 -8.40 21.30 -0.80
N VAL A 55 -9.26 21.95 0.01
CA VAL A 55 -9.95 21.28 1.13
C VAL A 55 -10.94 20.23 0.63
N ALA A 56 -11.72 20.55 -0.40
CA ALA A 56 -12.64 19.58 -1.00
C ALA A 56 -11.87 18.38 -1.59
N GLY A 57 -10.74 18.66 -2.25
CA GLY A 57 -9.85 17.62 -2.79
C GLY A 57 -9.26 16.73 -1.70
N LEU A 58 -8.85 17.29 -0.56
CA LEU A 58 -8.38 16.52 0.60
C LEU A 58 -9.47 15.56 1.11
N VAL A 59 -10.71 16.08 1.33
CA VAL A 59 -11.80 15.25 1.84
C VAL A 59 -12.19 14.18 0.85
N ALA A 60 -12.39 14.56 -0.42
CA ALA A 60 -12.77 13.61 -1.47
C ALA A 60 -11.69 12.55 -1.70
N GLY A 61 -10.41 12.94 -1.74
CA GLY A 61 -9.29 12.02 -1.90
C GLY A 61 -9.13 11.06 -0.72
N ALA A 62 -9.23 11.56 0.52
CA ALA A 62 -9.18 10.70 1.71
C ALA A 62 -10.31 9.66 1.73
N MET A 63 -11.52 10.06 1.35
CA MET A 63 -12.65 9.14 1.24
C MET A 63 -12.49 8.15 0.08
N ALA A 64 -12.00 8.61 -1.08
CA ALA A 64 -11.81 7.76 -2.25
C ALA A 64 -10.75 6.68 -1.99
N ILE A 65 -9.60 7.05 -1.41
CA ILE A 65 -8.54 6.09 -1.11
C ILE A 65 -8.96 5.10 -0.01
N ALA A 66 -9.71 5.57 1.01
CA ALA A 66 -10.26 4.70 2.05
C ALA A 66 -11.23 3.66 1.47
N ALA A 67 -12.16 4.10 0.61
CA ALA A 67 -13.12 3.22 -0.04
C ALA A 67 -12.42 2.23 -0.99
N GLY A 68 -11.47 2.69 -1.79
CA GLY A 68 -10.69 1.85 -2.70
C GLY A 68 -9.90 0.76 -1.97
N GLU A 69 -9.19 1.12 -0.92
CA GLU A 69 -8.45 0.16 -0.08
C GLU A 69 -9.39 -0.81 0.64
N TYR A 70 -10.50 -0.32 1.19
CA TYR A 70 -11.49 -1.17 1.83
C TYR A 70 -12.05 -2.22 0.86
N VAL A 71 -12.49 -1.80 -0.32
CA VAL A 71 -13.06 -2.70 -1.33
C VAL A 71 -12.03 -3.70 -1.84
N SER A 72 -10.82 -3.23 -2.16
CA SER A 72 -9.74 -4.08 -2.67
C SER A 72 -9.34 -5.15 -1.66
N VAL A 73 -9.09 -4.77 -0.41
CA VAL A 73 -8.67 -5.71 0.65
C VAL A 73 -9.83 -6.57 1.13
N SER A 74 -11.09 -6.10 1.06
CA SER A 74 -12.27 -6.94 1.31
C SER A 74 -12.42 -8.03 0.25
N SER A 75 -12.24 -7.69 -1.03
CA SER A 75 -12.26 -8.67 -2.12
C SER A 75 -11.19 -9.75 -1.94
N GLN A 76 -9.98 -9.36 -1.51
CA GLN A 76 -8.95 -10.32 -1.15
C GLN A 76 -9.40 -11.23 0.01
N SER A 77 -9.96 -10.66 1.08
CA SER A 77 -10.47 -11.42 2.22
C SER A 77 -11.57 -12.41 1.84
N ASP A 78 -12.45 -12.00 0.92
CA ASP A 78 -13.55 -12.86 0.46
C ASP A 78 -13.01 -14.02 -0.39
N THR A 79 -11.99 -13.80 -1.22
CA THR A 79 -11.29 -14.85 -1.96
C THR A 79 -10.60 -15.82 -1.02
N GLU A 80 -9.84 -15.33 -0.04
CA GLU A 80 -9.16 -16.15 0.98
C GLU A 80 -10.16 -17.04 1.74
N LYS A 81 -11.33 -16.49 2.12
CA LYS A 81 -12.40 -17.27 2.77
C LYS A 81 -12.98 -18.33 1.86
N ALA A 82 -13.24 -18.00 0.60
CA ALA A 82 -13.80 -18.95 -0.37
C ALA A 82 -12.84 -20.12 -0.62
N ASP A 83 -11.55 -19.86 -0.70
CA ASP A 83 -10.53 -20.89 -0.87
C ASP A 83 -10.41 -21.77 0.39
N LEU A 84 -10.42 -21.19 1.58
CA LEU A 84 -10.44 -21.94 2.84
C LEU A 84 -11.71 -22.79 3.00
N ASP A 85 -12.87 -22.31 2.54
CA ASP A 85 -14.12 -23.08 2.59
C ASP A 85 -14.14 -24.22 1.57
N ARG A 86 -13.46 -24.05 0.43
CA ARG A 86 -13.22 -25.13 -0.53
C ARG A 86 -12.33 -26.20 0.09
N GLU A 87 -11.19 -25.79 0.63
CA GLU A 87 -10.21 -26.64 1.27
C GLU A 87 -10.82 -27.50 2.41
N ARG A 88 -11.67 -26.90 3.25
CA ARG A 88 -12.40 -27.65 4.28
C ARG A 88 -13.28 -28.76 3.71
N LYS A 89 -13.92 -28.53 2.56
CA LYS A 89 -14.76 -29.52 1.90
C LYS A 89 -13.90 -30.64 1.30
N GLU A 90 -12.80 -30.33 0.67
CA GLU A 90 -11.86 -31.26 0.08
C GLU A 90 -11.24 -32.15 1.17
N LEU A 91 -10.73 -31.57 2.24
CA LEU A 91 -10.24 -32.29 3.43
C LEU A 91 -11.30 -33.21 4.07
N SER A 92 -12.58 -32.80 4.05
CA SER A 92 -13.67 -33.69 4.58
C SER A 92 -14.07 -34.80 3.63
N ALA A 93 -13.86 -34.63 2.33
CA ALA A 93 -14.26 -35.56 1.29
C ALA A 93 -13.23 -36.69 1.06
N ASN A 94 -11.93 -36.40 1.08
CA ASN A 94 -10.90 -37.36 0.75
C ASN A 94 -9.54 -37.10 1.43
N VAL A 95 -9.47 -37.31 2.73
CA VAL A 95 -8.27 -37.16 3.54
C VAL A 95 -7.00 -37.84 2.95
N PRO A 96 -7.06 -39.07 2.40
CA PRO A 96 -5.88 -39.69 1.81
C PRO A 96 -5.35 -38.97 0.57
N PHE A 97 -6.23 -38.38 -0.23
CA PHE A 97 -5.85 -37.58 -1.41
C PHE A 97 -5.17 -36.28 -0.98
N GLU A 98 -5.78 -35.54 -0.09
CA GLU A 98 -5.26 -34.27 0.44
C GLU A 98 -3.88 -34.45 1.11
N ARG A 99 -3.70 -35.58 1.83
CA ARG A 99 -2.39 -35.93 2.39
C ARG A 99 -1.31 -36.11 1.32
N GLU A 100 -1.65 -36.80 0.24
CA GLU A 100 -0.70 -36.98 -0.87
C GLU A 100 -0.44 -35.66 -1.59
N GLU A 101 -1.44 -34.81 -1.76
CA GLU A 101 -1.31 -33.48 -2.34
C GLU A 101 -0.33 -32.60 -1.55
N LEU A 102 -0.52 -32.52 -0.23
CA LEU A 102 0.41 -31.81 0.66
C LEU A 102 1.83 -32.42 0.58
N ALA A 103 1.97 -33.75 0.52
CA ALA A 103 3.26 -34.39 0.34
C ALA A 103 3.92 -34.00 -1.00
N GLN A 104 3.16 -33.91 -2.09
CA GLN A 104 3.68 -33.51 -3.40
C GLN A 104 4.17 -32.07 -3.43
N ILE A 105 3.61 -31.17 -2.62
CA ILE A 105 4.13 -29.80 -2.46
C ILE A 105 5.58 -29.85 -1.95
N TYR A 106 5.85 -30.67 -0.94
CA TYR A 106 7.21 -30.84 -0.40
C TYR A 106 8.15 -31.55 -1.38
N VAL A 107 7.66 -32.52 -2.16
CA VAL A 107 8.44 -33.17 -3.22
C VAL A 107 8.88 -32.14 -4.29
N LYS A 108 7.98 -31.26 -4.73
CA LYS A 108 8.32 -30.18 -5.65
C LYS A 108 9.36 -29.21 -5.08
N ARG A 109 9.46 -29.12 -3.75
CA ARG A 109 10.47 -28.33 -3.03
C ARG A 109 11.78 -29.08 -2.79
N GLY A 110 11.92 -30.33 -3.28
CA GLY A 110 13.14 -31.14 -3.24
C GLY A 110 13.22 -32.12 -2.06
N VAL A 111 12.13 -32.35 -1.33
CA VAL A 111 12.08 -33.36 -0.26
C VAL A 111 11.84 -34.74 -0.89
N GLU A 112 12.51 -35.77 -0.38
CA GLU A 112 12.30 -37.17 -0.82
C GLU A 112 10.85 -37.60 -0.47
N LEU A 113 10.21 -38.39 -1.35
CA LEU A 113 8.78 -38.71 -1.26
C LEU A 113 8.37 -39.35 0.08
N THR A 114 9.18 -40.28 0.58
CA THR A 114 8.89 -40.99 1.84
C THR A 114 8.92 -39.99 3.02
N LEU A 115 9.90 -39.09 3.04
CA LEU A 115 9.99 -38.06 4.05
C LEU A 115 8.88 -37.00 3.88
N ALA A 116 8.55 -36.63 2.65
CA ALA A 116 7.49 -35.67 2.36
C ALA A 116 6.13 -36.17 2.88
N ARG A 117 5.81 -37.46 2.71
CA ARG A 117 4.62 -38.07 3.27
C ARG A 117 4.60 -38.05 4.81
N GLN A 118 5.75 -38.32 5.45
CA GLN A 118 5.86 -38.23 6.91
C GLN A 118 5.66 -36.80 7.43
N VAL A 119 6.16 -35.79 6.71
CA VAL A 119 5.93 -34.37 7.02
C VAL A 119 4.47 -34.02 6.88
N ALA A 120 3.81 -34.41 5.79
CA ALA A 120 2.38 -34.19 5.57
C ALA A 120 1.53 -34.83 6.68
N ASP A 121 1.83 -36.09 7.07
CA ASP A 121 1.15 -36.78 8.16
C ASP A 121 1.24 -36.01 9.48
N GLN A 122 2.41 -35.49 9.83
CA GLN A 122 2.61 -34.77 11.08
C GLN A 122 1.94 -33.40 11.08
N LEU A 123 1.98 -32.69 9.95
CA LEU A 123 1.33 -31.37 9.83
C LEU A 123 -0.19 -31.50 9.87
N MET A 124 -0.76 -32.46 9.12
CA MET A 124 -2.19 -32.70 9.09
C MET A 124 -2.72 -33.22 10.43
N ALA A 125 -1.94 -34.02 11.15
CA ALA A 125 -2.32 -34.46 12.49
C ALA A 125 -2.41 -33.33 13.51
N LYS A 126 -1.68 -32.23 13.28
CA LYS A 126 -1.72 -31.03 14.12
C LYS A 126 -2.89 -30.11 13.73
N ASP A 127 -2.97 -29.72 12.48
CA ASP A 127 -4.03 -28.88 11.91
C ASP A 127 -3.97 -28.98 10.37
N ALA A 128 -4.81 -29.83 9.80
CA ALA A 128 -4.82 -30.10 8.36
C ALA A 128 -5.15 -28.83 7.55
N LEU A 129 -6.18 -28.08 7.97
CA LEU A 129 -6.57 -26.86 7.27
C LEU A 129 -5.47 -25.79 7.32
N ALA A 130 -4.83 -25.61 8.46
CA ALA A 130 -3.75 -24.64 8.57
C ALA A 130 -2.52 -25.05 7.75
N ALA A 131 -2.22 -26.35 7.62
CA ALA A 131 -1.14 -26.86 6.81
C ALA A 131 -1.37 -26.56 5.31
N HIS A 132 -2.56 -26.89 4.78
CA HIS A 132 -2.93 -26.61 3.39
C HIS A 132 -3.03 -25.10 3.14
N ALA A 133 -3.69 -24.34 4.03
CA ALA A 133 -3.77 -22.88 3.91
C ALA A 133 -2.39 -22.22 3.77
N HIS A 134 -1.42 -22.70 4.53
CA HIS A 134 -0.05 -22.15 4.50
C HIS A 134 0.73 -22.61 3.27
N ASP A 135 0.76 -23.92 3.00
CA ASP A 135 1.70 -24.49 2.02
C ASP A 135 1.12 -24.54 0.59
N GLU A 136 -0.18 -24.61 0.42
CA GLU A 136 -0.88 -24.62 -0.86
C GLU A 136 -1.42 -23.25 -1.24
N LEU A 137 -2.20 -22.62 -0.35
CA LEU A 137 -2.87 -21.35 -0.64
C LEU A 137 -1.99 -20.12 -0.31
N GLY A 138 -0.88 -20.30 0.40
CA GLY A 138 -0.01 -19.20 0.83
C GLY A 138 -0.66 -18.27 1.87
N ILE A 139 -1.74 -18.71 2.51
CA ILE A 139 -2.47 -17.94 3.53
C ILE A 139 -1.82 -18.17 4.89
N SER A 140 -1.38 -17.10 5.51
CA SER A 140 -0.79 -17.11 6.85
C SER A 140 -1.32 -15.96 7.69
N GLY A 141 -1.12 -15.98 8.99
CA GLY A 141 -1.49 -14.86 9.88
C GLY A 141 -0.87 -13.52 9.49
N ILE A 142 0.26 -13.54 8.76
CA ILE A 142 0.97 -12.36 8.26
C ILE A 142 0.30 -11.83 6.98
N THR A 143 -0.19 -12.72 6.12
CA THR A 143 -0.76 -12.37 4.82
C THR A 143 -2.27 -12.13 4.87
N THR A 144 -2.94 -12.45 5.98
CA THR A 144 -4.39 -12.27 6.16
C THR A 144 -4.83 -10.84 5.89
N ALA A 145 -5.81 -10.68 5.01
CA ALA A 145 -6.36 -9.40 4.61
C ALA A 145 -7.06 -8.66 5.77
N ARG A 146 -6.77 -7.36 5.94
CA ARG A 146 -7.33 -6.50 6.99
C ARG A 146 -7.94 -5.22 6.42
N PRO A 147 -9.16 -5.27 5.85
CA PRO A 147 -9.75 -4.18 5.08
C PRO A 147 -9.88 -2.87 5.86
N VAL A 148 -10.41 -2.93 7.08
CA VAL A 148 -10.62 -1.72 7.91
C VAL A 148 -9.30 -1.06 8.27
N GLN A 149 -8.29 -1.86 8.63
CA GLN A 149 -6.97 -1.32 8.96
C GLN A 149 -6.33 -0.64 7.75
N ALA A 150 -6.41 -1.25 6.57
CA ALA A 150 -5.88 -0.68 5.33
C ALA A 150 -6.58 0.64 4.98
N ALA A 151 -7.90 0.66 4.98
CA ALA A 151 -8.72 1.84 4.69
C ALA A 151 -8.41 3.02 5.63
N VAL A 152 -8.42 2.78 6.95
CA VAL A 152 -8.17 3.82 7.95
C VAL A 152 -6.73 4.33 7.85
N THR A 153 -5.76 3.44 7.69
CA THR A 153 -4.35 3.83 7.53
C THR A 153 -4.17 4.71 6.29
N SER A 154 -4.72 4.30 5.15
CA SER A 154 -4.64 5.06 3.90
C SER A 154 -5.32 6.43 3.99
N ALA A 155 -6.51 6.49 4.59
CA ALA A 155 -7.23 7.75 4.77
C ALA A 155 -6.46 8.76 5.65
N ILE A 156 -5.96 8.30 6.79
CA ILE A 156 -5.20 9.15 7.72
C ILE A 156 -3.90 9.64 7.08
N THR A 157 -3.15 8.74 6.45
CA THR A 157 -1.87 9.09 5.83
C THR A 157 -2.06 9.96 4.58
N PHE A 158 -3.15 9.76 3.82
CA PHE A 158 -3.55 10.66 2.74
C PHE A 158 -3.82 12.06 3.29
N ALA A 159 -4.65 12.18 4.33
CA ALA A 159 -4.98 13.48 4.92
C ALA A 159 -3.75 14.21 5.46
N VAL A 160 -2.81 13.49 6.10
CA VAL A 160 -1.52 14.04 6.56
C VAL A 160 -0.67 14.49 5.37
N GLY A 161 -0.57 13.70 4.31
CA GLY A 161 0.14 14.08 3.09
C GLY A 161 -0.48 15.31 2.42
N ALA A 162 -1.79 15.32 2.25
CA ALA A 162 -2.54 16.42 1.64
C ALA A 162 -2.51 17.73 2.45
N ALA A 163 -2.38 17.62 3.78
CA ALA A 163 -2.25 18.81 4.64
C ALA A 163 -0.98 19.61 4.34
N MET A 164 0.10 18.97 3.86
CA MET A 164 1.36 19.65 3.58
C MET A 164 1.24 20.70 2.44
N PRO A 165 0.78 20.36 1.22
CA PRO A 165 0.55 21.36 0.18
C PRO A 165 -0.57 22.34 0.54
N LEU A 166 -1.59 21.91 1.30
CA LEU A 166 -2.66 22.79 1.77
C LEU A 166 -2.14 23.88 2.72
N LEU A 167 -1.25 23.55 3.65
CA LEU A 167 -0.60 24.52 4.52
C LEU A 167 0.19 25.56 3.72
N MET A 168 0.81 25.18 2.60
CA MET A 168 1.50 26.12 1.73
C MET A 168 0.54 27.14 1.10
N VAL A 169 -0.72 26.76 0.81
CA VAL A 169 -1.73 27.74 0.33
C VAL A 169 -2.02 28.83 1.37
N LEU A 170 -1.95 28.48 2.66
CA LEU A 170 -2.24 29.44 3.75
C LEU A 170 -1.08 30.40 4.04
N VAL A 171 0.16 30.00 3.76
CA VAL A 171 1.36 30.77 4.14
C VAL A 171 2.08 31.42 2.96
N ALA A 172 1.89 30.92 1.72
CA ALA A 172 2.59 31.44 0.55
C ALA A 172 1.95 32.73 0.05
N PRO A 173 2.77 33.74 -0.35
CA PRO A 173 2.26 34.88 -1.11
C PRO A 173 1.60 34.44 -2.42
N ALA A 174 0.49 35.09 -2.79
CA ALA A 174 -0.33 34.68 -3.93
C ALA A 174 0.46 34.65 -5.25
N ASP A 175 1.37 35.62 -5.47
CA ASP A 175 2.25 35.72 -6.63
C ASP A 175 3.31 34.60 -6.73
N LYS A 176 3.59 33.92 -5.61
CA LYS A 176 4.58 32.83 -5.51
C LYS A 176 3.97 31.48 -5.12
N LEU A 177 2.65 31.35 -5.12
CA LEU A 177 1.95 30.17 -4.65
C LEU A 177 2.40 28.92 -5.43
N VAL A 178 2.33 28.94 -6.75
CA VAL A 178 2.67 27.79 -7.60
C VAL A 178 4.12 27.31 -7.37
N PRO A 179 5.15 28.15 -7.47
CA PRO A 179 6.52 27.68 -7.23
C PRO A 179 6.75 27.20 -5.80
N ILE A 180 6.14 27.81 -4.77
CA ILE A 180 6.30 27.41 -3.38
C ILE A 180 5.63 26.05 -3.14
N VAL A 181 4.37 25.87 -3.57
CA VAL A 181 3.66 24.59 -3.43
C VAL A 181 4.42 23.48 -4.17
N THR A 182 4.87 23.73 -5.39
CA THR A 182 5.63 22.76 -6.17
C THR A 182 6.93 22.36 -5.46
N ALA A 183 7.75 23.33 -5.07
CA ALA A 183 9.04 23.07 -4.42
C ALA A 183 8.86 22.35 -3.06
N ALA A 184 7.92 22.80 -2.22
CA ALA A 184 7.64 22.18 -0.94
C ALA A 184 7.12 20.73 -1.11
N SER A 185 6.18 20.52 -2.04
CA SER A 185 5.63 19.18 -2.30
C SER A 185 6.69 18.22 -2.82
N LEU A 186 7.59 18.65 -3.73
CA LEU A 186 8.71 17.83 -4.17
C LEU A 186 9.67 17.50 -3.03
N GLY A 187 9.93 18.46 -2.13
CA GLY A 187 10.71 18.23 -0.92
C GLY A 187 10.07 17.21 0.02
N PHE A 188 8.76 17.30 0.25
CA PHE A 188 8.01 16.33 1.06
C PHE A 188 7.98 14.94 0.42
N LEU A 189 7.82 14.84 -0.89
CA LEU A 189 7.89 13.59 -1.63
C LEU A 189 9.28 12.95 -1.54
N ALA A 190 10.34 13.75 -1.67
CA ALA A 190 11.70 13.28 -1.50
C ALA A 190 11.95 12.74 -0.09
N LEU A 191 11.49 13.46 0.94
CA LEU A 191 11.55 13.03 2.33
C LEU A 191 10.75 11.73 2.56
N LEU A 192 9.53 11.66 2.05
CA LEU A 192 8.68 10.47 2.17
C LEU A 192 9.33 9.26 1.49
N GLY A 193 9.88 9.45 0.28
CA GLY A 193 10.63 8.40 -0.44
C GLY A 193 11.84 7.90 0.33
N ALA A 194 12.61 8.82 0.94
CA ALA A 194 13.77 8.48 1.75
C ALA A 194 13.39 7.73 3.04
N VAL A 195 12.38 8.22 3.75
CA VAL A 195 11.88 7.60 5.01
C VAL A 195 11.27 6.23 4.72
N GLY A 196 10.45 6.12 3.68
CA GLY A 196 9.85 4.85 3.27
C GLY A 196 10.89 3.80 2.88
N ALA A 197 11.89 4.20 2.08
CA ALA A 197 13.01 3.33 1.71
C ALA A 197 13.82 2.87 2.93
N ARG A 198 14.12 3.79 3.85
CA ARG A 198 14.84 3.46 5.09
C ARG A 198 14.05 2.48 5.96
N ALA A 199 12.74 2.69 6.12
CA ALA A 199 11.87 1.81 6.88
C ALA A 199 11.75 0.42 6.25
N GLY A 200 11.67 0.35 4.91
CA GLY A 200 11.61 -0.90 4.14
C GLY A 200 12.97 -1.57 3.91
N GLY A 201 14.10 -0.88 4.20
CA GLY A 201 15.45 -1.41 3.92
C GLY A 201 15.83 -1.37 2.44
N ALA A 202 15.16 -0.53 1.63
CA ALA A 202 15.41 -0.35 0.22
C ALA A 202 16.47 0.74 -0.05
N GLU A 203 16.92 0.84 -1.30
CA GLU A 203 17.88 1.85 -1.74
C GLU A 203 17.23 3.24 -1.78
N ILE A 204 17.69 4.12 -0.88
CA ILE A 204 17.07 5.42 -0.62
C ILE A 204 16.99 6.29 -1.88
N TRP A 205 18.09 6.37 -2.62
CA TRP A 205 18.18 7.27 -3.76
C TRP A 205 17.20 6.88 -4.88
N LYS A 206 17.05 5.59 -5.19
CA LYS A 206 16.12 5.10 -6.21
C LYS A 206 14.66 5.34 -5.83
N ALA A 207 14.33 5.09 -4.57
CA ALA A 207 12.98 5.32 -4.06
C ALA A 207 12.63 6.81 -4.09
N THR A 208 13.54 7.67 -3.60
CA THR A 208 13.37 9.13 -3.60
C THR A 208 13.21 9.68 -5.02
N ALA A 209 14.11 9.32 -5.94
CA ALA A 209 14.05 9.78 -7.32
C ALA A 209 12.74 9.39 -8.02
N ARG A 210 12.28 8.16 -7.81
CA ARG A 210 11.02 7.65 -8.38
C ARG A 210 9.81 8.44 -7.92
N VAL A 211 9.67 8.64 -6.60
CA VAL A 211 8.50 9.35 -6.03
C VAL A 211 8.51 10.81 -6.46
N THR A 212 9.67 11.47 -6.42
CA THR A 212 9.81 12.88 -6.80
C THR A 212 9.56 13.09 -8.30
N PHE A 213 10.04 12.18 -9.15
CA PHE A 213 9.81 12.25 -10.60
C PHE A 213 8.31 12.17 -10.95
N TRP A 214 7.59 11.18 -10.41
CA TRP A 214 6.16 11.05 -10.69
C TRP A 214 5.34 12.21 -10.12
N GLY A 215 5.71 12.74 -8.95
CA GLY A 215 5.11 13.94 -8.38
C GLY A 215 5.34 15.19 -9.25
N ALA A 216 6.56 15.39 -9.74
CA ALA A 216 6.86 16.48 -10.64
C ALA A 216 6.08 16.39 -11.96
N LEU A 217 5.98 15.20 -12.53
CA LEU A 217 5.23 14.95 -13.76
C LEU A 217 3.73 15.24 -13.58
N ALA A 218 3.12 14.79 -12.48
CA ALA A 218 1.72 15.04 -12.17
C ALA A 218 1.43 16.54 -12.03
N MET A 219 2.25 17.27 -11.26
CA MET A 219 2.11 18.72 -11.10
C MET A 219 2.33 19.49 -12.42
N ALA A 220 3.28 19.06 -13.25
CA ALA A 220 3.51 19.67 -14.55
C ALA A 220 2.33 19.47 -15.51
N ALA A 221 1.76 18.26 -15.52
CA ALA A 221 0.58 17.94 -16.34
C ALA A 221 -0.63 18.79 -15.92
N THR A 222 -0.91 18.87 -14.62
CA THR A 222 -2.06 19.66 -14.11
C THR A 222 -1.87 21.17 -14.27
N ALA A 223 -0.62 21.68 -14.13
CA ALA A 223 -0.30 23.07 -14.44
C ALA A 223 -0.54 23.40 -15.92
N GLY A 224 -0.18 22.47 -16.80
CA GLY A 224 -0.44 22.60 -18.25
C GLY A 224 -1.93 22.69 -18.56
N ILE A 225 -2.74 21.79 -17.97
CA ILE A 225 -4.20 21.80 -18.09
C ILE A 225 -4.76 23.11 -17.53
N GLY A 226 -4.34 23.54 -16.34
CA GLY A 226 -4.79 24.79 -15.73
C GLY A 226 -4.53 26.02 -16.62
N LYS A 227 -3.36 26.11 -17.26
CA LYS A 227 -3.05 27.17 -18.21
C LYS A 227 -3.93 27.14 -19.44
N LEU A 228 -4.19 25.95 -20.00
CA LEU A 228 -5.05 25.82 -21.18
C LEU A 228 -6.48 26.34 -20.91
N PHE A 229 -7.06 26.01 -19.78
CA PHE A 229 -8.40 26.45 -19.42
C PHE A 229 -8.44 27.90 -18.88
N GLY A 230 -7.39 28.36 -18.21
CA GLY A 230 -7.29 29.73 -17.72
C GLY A 230 -7.10 30.79 -18.82
N THR A 231 -6.71 30.38 -20.04
CA THR A 231 -6.60 31.29 -21.20
C THR A 231 -7.86 31.39 -22.05
N VAL A 232 -8.85 30.53 -21.79
CA VAL A 232 -10.12 30.45 -22.58
C VAL A 232 -11.28 31.18 -21.88
N GLY A 233 -11.11 31.61 -20.62
CA GLY A 233 -12.05 32.39 -19.83
C GLY A 233 -11.54 33.81 -19.60
#